data_5d9260f132b6c424f55faca9066feaf2
#
_entry.id   5d9260f132b6c424f55faca9066feaf2
#
_cell.length_a   1.000
_cell.length_b   1.000
_cell.length_c   1.000
_cell.angle_alpha   90.00
_cell.angle_beta   90.00
_cell.angle_gamma   90.00
#
_symmetry.space_group_name_H-M   'P 1'
#
loop_
_entity.id
_entity.type
_entity.pdbx_description
1 polymer ?
#
loop_
_entity_poly.entity_id
_entity_poly.type
_entity_poly.pdbx_seq_one_letter_code
_entity_poly.pdbx_strand_id
1 'polypeptide(L)'
;MTAVQRLEGTQPTDNQALIAWINDAVELFNPDRVVFADGSQEEWDRLATELVEKGTLIKLNEEKRPNSFLARSNPSDVARVESRTFISTEKQEGAGPTNNWMKPEALKEEMLEHFKGSMKGRTMYVVPFCMGPITDPDPKLGVQLTDSAYVVMSMRIMTRMGTEALDKIQGDNFVPCLHSVGAPLEPGEEDVAWPCNETKYISQFPETKEIWSYGSGYGGNAILAKKCYALRIASVMGKEEGWMAEHMLILKLTSPEGKVYHVTGAFPSACGKTNLAMITPTLEGWKSEVVGDDIAWLHLREDGLYAVNPENGFFGVAPGTNYASNPIAMRTMEPGNTLFTNVALTD
;
A
#
# COMPACT_ATOMS: atom_id res chain seq x y z
N MET A 1 -4.32 -6.07 28.15
CA MET A 1 -4.05 -7.43 27.62
C MET A 1 -2.97 -7.32 26.59
N THR A 2 -2.00 -8.22 26.55
CA THR A 2 -0.91 -8.20 25.56
C THR A 2 -1.37 -8.73 24.20
N ALA A 3 -0.61 -8.45 23.13
CA ALA A 3 -0.87 -9.01 21.79
C ALA A 3 -0.97 -10.54 21.84
N VAL A 4 -0.11 -11.21 22.62
CA VAL A 4 -0.09 -12.67 22.78
C VAL A 4 -1.43 -13.22 23.34
N GLN A 5 -2.12 -12.46 24.20
CA GLN A 5 -3.42 -12.88 24.75
C GLN A 5 -4.57 -12.73 23.74
N ARG A 6 -4.39 -11.96 22.67
CA ARG A 6 -5.37 -11.73 21.59
C ARG A 6 -4.95 -12.36 20.27
N LEU A 7 -3.82 -13.04 20.24
CA LEU A 7 -3.28 -13.67 19.04
C LEU A 7 -4.14 -14.87 18.64
N GLU A 8 -4.59 -14.86 17.40
CA GLU A 8 -5.19 -16.04 16.77
C GLU A 8 -4.10 -16.84 16.08
N GLY A 9 -3.83 -18.05 16.58
CA GLY A 9 -2.75 -18.90 16.09
C GLY A 9 -1.47 -18.83 16.92
N THR A 10 -0.37 -19.30 16.32
CA THR A 10 0.96 -19.30 16.94
C THR A 10 1.68 -17.98 16.63
N GLN A 11 2.44 -17.45 17.58
CA GLN A 11 3.28 -16.27 17.33
C GLN A 11 4.38 -16.63 16.31
N PRO A 12 4.42 -15.96 15.15
CA PRO A 12 5.31 -16.38 14.05
C PRO A 12 6.71 -15.77 14.12
N THR A 13 7.03 -15.01 15.18
CA THR A 13 8.32 -14.34 15.32
C THR A 13 8.76 -14.22 16.78
N ASP A 14 10.08 -14.28 17.00
CA ASP A 14 10.74 -14.04 18.31
C ASP A 14 11.35 -12.63 18.38
N ASN A 15 11.14 -11.77 17.39
CA ASN A 15 11.67 -10.42 17.35
C ASN A 15 11.03 -9.56 18.46
N GLN A 16 11.78 -9.31 19.53
CA GLN A 16 11.31 -8.60 20.72
C GLN A 16 10.94 -7.14 20.42
N ALA A 17 11.64 -6.45 19.52
CA ALA A 17 11.35 -5.08 19.15
C ALA A 17 9.99 -4.99 18.43
N LEU A 18 9.74 -5.88 17.48
CA LEU A 18 8.47 -5.96 16.77
C LEU A 18 7.32 -6.33 17.71
N ILE A 19 7.53 -7.33 18.58
CA ILE A 19 6.53 -7.75 19.57
C ILE A 19 6.18 -6.60 20.55
N ALA A 20 7.18 -5.87 21.03
CA ALA A 20 6.95 -4.71 21.92
C ALA A 20 6.10 -3.65 21.23
N TRP A 21 6.46 -3.28 19.99
CA TRP A 21 5.69 -2.30 19.20
C TRP A 21 4.25 -2.75 18.92
N ILE A 22 4.03 -4.05 18.62
CA ILE A 22 2.67 -4.60 18.47
C ILE A 22 1.90 -4.55 19.79
N ASN A 23 2.56 -4.81 20.92
CA ASN A 23 1.90 -4.72 22.24
C ASN A 23 1.45 -3.30 22.57
N ASP A 24 2.30 -2.29 22.29
CA ASP A 24 1.95 -0.88 22.46
C ASP A 24 0.74 -0.50 21.59
N ALA A 25 0.72 -0.99 20.35
CA ALA A 25 -0.39 -0.78 19.43
C ALA A 25 -1.68 -1.50 19.89
N VAL A 26 -1.61 -2.71 20.45
CA VAL A 26 -2.76 -3.43 21.03
C VAL A 26 -3.34 -2.66 22.22
N GLU A 27 -2.50 -2.06 23.04
CA GLU A 27 -2.96 -1.21 24.15
C GLU A 27 -3.68 0.04 23.63
N LEU A 28 -3.13 0.68 22.60
CA LEU A 28 -3.68 1.89 22.00
C LEU A 28 -5.00 1.63 21.26
N PHE A 29 -4.99 0.69 20.31
CA PHE A 29 -6.13 0.42 19.42
C PHE A 29 -7.23 -0.43 20.05
N ASN A 30 -6.90 -1.24 21.05
CA ASN A 30 -7.79 -2.16 21.74
C ASN A 30 -8.55 -3.15 20.82
N PRO A 31 -7.88 -3.86 19.89
CA PRO A 31 -8.55 -4.83 19.02
C PRO A 31 -9.04 -6.05 19.80
N ASP A 32 -10.05 -6.75 19.31
CA ASP A 32 -10.51 -8.01 19.91
C ASP A 32 -9.57 -9.18 19.59
N ARG A 33 -8.97 -9.16 18.40
CA ARG A 33 -8.05 -10.19 17.90
C ARG A 33 -6.84 -9.59 17.21
N VAL A 34 -5.74 -10.33 17.19
CA VAL A 34 -4.51 -10.00 16.43
C VAL A 34 -4.20 -11.16 15.49
N VAL A 35 -4.00 -10.87 14.21
CA VAL A 35 -3.70 -11.87 13.18
C VAL A 35 -2.46 -11.41 12.41
N PHE A 36 -1.46 -12.28 12.29
CA PHE A 36 -0.34 -12.05 11.38
C PHE A 36 -0.73 -12.49 9.97
N ALA A 37 -0.64 -11.56 9.03
CA ALA A 37 -0.88 -11.87 7.63
C ALA A 37 0.32 -12.61 7.05
N ASP A 38 0.07 -13.78 6.47
CA ASP A 38 1.10 -14.66 5.91
C ASP A 38 1.29 -14.51 4.40
N GLY A 39 0.36 -13.82 3.71
CA GLY A 39 0.38 -13.57 2.27
C GLY A 39 0.03 -14.79 1.41
N SER A 40 -0.42 -15.90 2.01
CA SER A 40 -0.77 -17.13 1.31
C SER A 40 -2.03 -17.00 0.43
N GLN A 41 -2.26 -17.99 -0.43
CA GLN A 41 -3.51 -18.08 -1.19
C GLN A 41 -4.68 -18.44 -0.29
N GLU A 42 -4.44 -19.27 0.71
CA GLU A 42 -5.42 -19.66 1.72
C GLU A 42 -5.91 -18.45 2.52
N GLU A 43 -5.00 -17.55 2.90
CA GLU A 43 -5.38 -16.28 3.55
C GLU A 43 -6.22 -15.40 2.60
N TRP A 44 -5.80 -15.26 1.35
CA TRP A 44 -6.58 -14.51 0.34
C TRP A 44 -7.99 -15.05 0.21
N ASP A 45 -8.15 -16.36 0.05
CA ASP A 45 -9.46 -17.01 -0.15
C ASP A 45 -10.36 -16.85 1.09
N ARG A 46 -9.79 -16.97 2.28
CA ARG A 46 -10.49 -16.74 3.56
C ARG A 46 -10.96 -15.30 3.68
N LEU A 47 -10.06 -14.32 3.47
CA LEU A 47 -10.40 -12.88 3.56
C LEU A 47 -11.41 -12.48 2.49
N ALA A 48 -11.28 -12.98 1.26
CA ALA A 48 -12.24 -12.73 0.19
C ALA A 48 -13.64 -13.25 0.54
N THR A 49 -13.72 -14.46 1.10
CA THR A 49 -14.99 -15.06 1.53
C THR A 49 -15.63 -14.21 2.64
N GLU A 50 -14.86 -13.85 3.66
CA GLU A 50 -15.34 -13.00 4.77
C GLU A 50 -15.85 -11.65 4.25
N LEU A 51 -15.13 -11.00 3.35
CA LEU A 51 -15.52 -9.69 2.81
C LEU A 51 -16.73 -9.77 1.87
N VAL A 52 -16.91 -10.88 1.16
CA VAL A 52 -18.13 -11.13 0.37
C VAL A 52 -19.34 -11.32 1.28
N GLU A 53 -19.20 -12.10 2.35
CA GLU A 53 -20.27 -12.32 3.34
C GLU A 53 -20.69 -11.02 4.03
N LYS A 54 -19.73 -10.13 4.33
CA LYS A 54 -19.97 -8.80 4.89
C LYS A 54 -20.50 -7.78 3.88
N GLY A 55 -20.55 -8.11 2.59
CA GLY A 55 -20.97 -7.20 1.53
C GLY A 55 -19.94 -6.13 1.13
N THR A 56 -18.72 -6.19 1.67
CA THR A 56 -17.60 -5.32 1.26
C THR A 56 -17.16 -5.61 -0.16
N LEU A 57 -17.13 -6.90 -0.52
CA LEU A 57 -16.76 -7.37 -1.85
C LEU A 57 -17.94 -8.04 -2.57
N ILE A 58 -18.00 -7.84 -3.86
CA ILE A 58 -18.85 -8.58 -4.78
C ILE A 58 -17.93 -9.47 -5.62
N LYS A 59 -18.11 -10.79 -5.55
CA LYS A 59 -17.38 -11.72 -6.39
C LYS A 59 -17.82 -11.56 -7.85
N LEU A 60 -16.86 -11.42 -8.76
CA LEU A 60 -17.15 -11.27 -10.19
C LEU A 60 -17.34 -12.64 -10.86
N ASN A 61 -17.80 -12.61 -12.10
CA ASN A 61 -17.99 -13.81 -12.90
C ASN A 61 -16.63 -14.50 -13.15
N GLU A 62 -16.46 -15.74 -12.69
CA GLU A 62 -15.22 -16.49 -12.74
C GLU A 62 -14.74 -16.81 -14.16
N GLU A 63 -15.64 -16.91 -15.15
CA GLU A 63 -15.27 -17.15 -16.54
C GLU A 63 -14.72 -15.88 -17.21
N LYS A 64 -15.24 -14.71 -16.83
CA LYS A 64 -14.84 -13.41 -17.40
C LYS A 64 -13.71 -12.74 -16.63
N ARG A 65 -13.70 -12.90 -15.31
CA ARG A 65 -12.78 -12.24 -14.36
C ARG A 65 -12.44 -13.18 -13.20
N PRO A 66 -11.65 -14.22 -13.44
CA PRO A 66 -11.31 -15.21 -12.43
C PRO A 66 -10.65 -14.56 -11.23
N ASN A 67 -10.97 -15.05 -10.03
CA ASN A 67 -10.42 -14.58 -8.75
C ASN A 67 -10.38 -13.04 -8.61
N SER A 68 -11.44 -12.37 -9.08
CA SER A 68 -11.53 -10.91 -9.07
C SER A 68 -12.79 -10.45 -8.35
N PHE A 69 -12.72 -9.31 -7.71
CA PHE A 69 -13.77 -8.77 -6.85
C PHE A 69 -14.01 -7.29 -7.12
N LEU A 70 -15.22 -6.84 -6.84
CA LEU A 70 -15.61 -5.44 -6.86
C LEU A 70 -15.93 -4.95 -5.45
N ALA A 71 -15.30 -3.86 -5.04
CA ALA A 71 -15.64 -3.09 -3.85
C ALA A 71 -16.32 -1.78 -4.20
N ARG A 72 -17.16 -1.28 -3.29
CA ARG A 72 -17.71 0.07 -3.34
C ARG A 72 -17.38 0.78 -2.05
N SER A 73 -16.58 1.85 -2.13
CA SER A 73 -16.26 2.66 -0.96
C SER A 73 -17.46 3.48 -0.50
N ASN A 74 -17.45 3.89 0.75
CA ASN A 74 -18.35 4.93 1.20
C ASN A 74 -18.10 6.21 0.38
N PRO A 75 -19.12 6.97 -0.04
CA PRO A 75 -18.96 8.22 -0.79
C PRO A 75 -18.06 9.27 -0.11
N SER A 76 -17.97 9.25 1.23
CA SER A 76 -17.07 10.14 2.00
C SER A 76 -15.61 9.66 1.98
N ASP A 77 -15.36 8.40 1.59
CA ASP A 77 -14.01 7.83 1.55
C ASP A 77 -13.46 7.82 0.13
N VAL A 78 -12.64 8.80 -0.16
CA VAL A 78 -12.05 9.04 -1.48
C VAL A 78 -10.60 8.54 -1.54
N ALA A 79 -10.11 8.25 -2.74
CA ALA A 79 -8.79 7.65 -2.94
C ALA A 79 -7.62 8.54 -2.48
N ARG A 80 -7.83 9.85 -2.34
CA ARG A 80 -6.85 10.82 -1.87
C ARG A 80 -7.54 11.90 -1.03
N VAL A 81 -6.95 12.22 0.13
CA VAL A 81 -7.38 13.31 1.01
C VAL A 81 -6.21 14.27 1.17
N GLU A 82 -5.98 15.11 0.15
CA GLU A 82 -4.80 15.99 0.08
C GLU A 82 -4.78 17.00 1.24
N SER A 83 -5.93 17.59 1.59
CA SER A 83 -6.04 18.55 2.68
C SER A 83 -5.76 17.98 4.07
N ARG A 84 -5.77 16.65 4.21
CA ARG A 84 -5.52 15.92 5.47
C ARG A 84 -4.30 15.01 5.38
N THR A 85 -3.44 15.22 4.38
CA THR A 85 -2.17 14.51 4.21
C THR A 85 -1.03 15.43 4.64
N PHE A 86 -0.24 14.99 5.61
CA PHE A 86 0.81 15.77 6.26
C PHE A 86 2.19 15.13 6.07
N ILE A 87 3.20 15.98 5.83
CA ILE A 87 4.61 15.67 6.03
C ILE A 87 5.05 16.37 7.30
N SER A 88 5.16 15.63 8.38
CA SER A 88 5.37 16.17 9.72
C SER A 88 6.84 16.06 10.10
N THR A 89 7.59 17.10 9.81
CA THR A 89 9.02 17.28 10.09
C THR A 89 9.22 18.25 11.24
N GLU A 90 10.37 18.17 11.91
CA GLU A 90 10.75 19.09 13.01
C GLU A 90 10.71 20.56 12.57
N LYS A 91 11.12 20.85 11.34
CA LYS A 91 11.09 22.18 10.73
C LYS A 91 10.22 22.15 9.48
N GLN A 92 9.36 23.16 9.34
CA GLN A 92 8.41 23.26 8.23
C GLN A 92 9.08 23.17 6.84
N GLU A 93 10.31 23.68 6.72
CA GLU A 93 11.05 23.64 5.46
C GLU A 93 11.31 22.20 4.99
N GLY A 94 11.42 21.23 5.91
CA GLY A 94 11.58 19.81 5.61
C GLY A 94 10.35 19.17 4.95
N ALA A 95 9.17 19.74 5.16
CA ALA A 95 7.95 19.27 4.52
C ALA A 95 7.87 19.67 3.03
N GLY A 96 8.66 20.64 2.59
CA GLY A 96 8.61 21.20 1.25
C GLY A 96 7.47 22.21 1.05
N PRO A 97 7.45 22.91 -0.09
CA PRO A 97 6.60 24.08 -0.29
C PRO A 97 5.11 23.77 -0.54
N THR A 98 4.76 22.54 -0.89
CA THR A 98 3.40 22.19 -1.35
C THR A 98 2.67 21.21 -0.43
N ASN A 99 3.33 20.70 0.60
CA ASN A 99 2.72 19.74 1.51
C ASN A 99 2.14 20.44 2.75
N ASN A 100 1.06 19.89 3.30
CA ASN A 100 0.60 20.32 4.61
C ASN A 100 1.64 19.91 5.67
N TRP A 101 1.83 20.78 6.62
CA TRP A 101 2.74 20.58 7.73
C TRP A 101 2.06 20.84 9.07
N MET A 102 2.41 20.01 10.02
CA MET A 102 2.13 20.19 11.45
C MET A 102 3.34 19.64 12.20
N LYS A 103 3.66 20.24 13.33
CA LYS A 103 4.78 19.79 14.15
C LYS A 103 4.56 18.35 14.64
N PRO A 104 5.60 17.48 14.64
CA PRO A 104 5.43 16.05 14.94
C PRO A 104 4.72 15.75 16.27
N GLU A 105 5.10 16.44 17.34
CA GLU A 105 4.51 16.20 18.66
C GLU A 105 3.01 16.55 18.65
N ALA A 106 2.64 17.68 18.07
CA ALA A 106 1.25 18.13 18.03
C ALA A 106 0.38 17.19 17.16
N LEU A 107 0.91 16.76 16.01
CA LEU A 107 0.18 15.84 15.13
C LEU A 107 0.05 14.44 15.75
N LYS A 108 1.12 13.94 16.40
CA LYS A 108 1.07 12.66 17.10
C LYS A 108 0.07 12.70 18.27
N GLU A 109 0.07 13.74 19.08
CA GLU A 109 -0.89 13.92 20.17
C GLU A 109 -2.34 13.88 19.65
N GLU A 110 -2.65 14.64 18.60
CA GLU A 110 -3.98 14.66 17.98
C GLU A 110 -4.37 13.28 17.42
N MET A 111 -3.46 12.60 16.72
CA MET A 111 -3.75 11.29 16.13
C MET A 111 -3.87 10.17 17.19
N LEU A 112 -3.12 10.23 18.29
CA LEU A 112 -3.24 9.26 19.38
C LEU A 112 -4.64 9.27 20.02
N GLU A 113 -5.27 10.44 20.15
CA GLU A 113 -6.64 10.52 20.63
C GLU A 113 -7.64 9.85 19.68
N HIS A 114 -7.42 9.94 18.37
CA HIS A 114 -8.23 9.24 17.38
C HIS A 114 -7.96 7.73 17.36
N PHE A 115 -6.73 7.29 17.57
CA PHE A 115 -6.36 5.87 17.57
C PHE A 115 -6.85 5.11 18.82
N LYS A 116 -7.05 5.81 19.93
CA LYS A 116 -7.43 5.21 21.20
C LYS A 116 -8.75 4.43 21.09
N GLY A 117 -8.64 3.10 21.19
CA GLY A 117 -9.77 2.19 21.09
C GLY A 117 -10.39 2.07 19.68
N SER A 118 -9.75 2.59 18.64
CA SER A 118 -10.32 2.64 17.29
C SER A 118 -10.54 1.28 16.64
N MET A 119 -9.91 0.22 17.14
CA MET A 119 -10.09 -1.16 16.64
C MET A 119 -10.94 -2.04 17.57
N LYS A 120 -11.65 -1.46 18.56
CA LYS A 120 -12.57 -2.21 19.43
C LYS A 120 -13.61 -2.95 18.57
N GLY A 121 -13.86 -4.24 18.88
CA GLY A 121 -14.75 -5.10 18.10
C GLY A 121 -14.18 -5.59 16.77
N ARG A 122 -12.91 -5.25 16.46
CA ARG A 122 -12.25 -5.57 15.18
C ARG A 122 -11.03 -6.46 15.35
N THR A 123 -10.59 -7.04 14.24
CA THR A 123 -9.33 -7.76 14.13
C THR A 123 -8.23 -6.78 13.70
N MET A 124 -7.13 -6.73 14.43
CA MET A 124 -5.91 -6.06 13.99
C MET A 124 -5.04 -7.05 13.21
N TYR A 125 -4.82 -6.76 11.95
CA TYR A 125 -3.88 -7.51 11.10
C TYR A 125 -2.49 -6.90 11.23
N VAL A 126 -1.49 -7.75 11.44
CA VAL A 126 -0.06 -7.41 11.37
C VAL A 126 0.43 -7.83 10.00
N VAL A 127 0.77 -6.88 9.16
CA VAL A 127 1.13 -7.10 7.74
C VAL A 127 2.59 -6.76 7.52
N PRO A 128 3.52 -7.75 7.65
CA PRO A 128 4.91 -7.55 7.28
C PRO A 128 5.03 -7.51 5.75
N PHE A 129 5.83 -6.59 5.23
CA PHE A 129 6.00 -6.43 3.78
C PHE A 129 7.39 -5.94 3.40
N CYS A 130 7.77 -6.20 2.15
CA CYS A 130 8.94 -5.65 1.50
C CYS A 130 8.53 -4.89 0.25
N MET A 131 9.10 -3.69 0.07
CA MET A 131 9.06 -2.95 -1.18
C MET A 131 10.36 -3.17 -1.96
N GLY A 132 10.25 -3.31 -3.28
CA GLY A 132 11.38 -3.74 -4.09
C GLY A 132 11.70 -5.24 -3.96
N PRO A 133 12.81 -5.70 -4.53
CA PRO A 133 13.18 -7.10 -4.50
C PRO A 133 13.48 -7.58 -3.08
N ILE A 134 12.78 -8.62 -2.63
CA ILE A 134 12.99 -9.20 -1.29
C ILE A 134 14.35 -9.90 -1.17
N THR A 135 14.97 -10.21 -2.29
CA THR A 135 16.31 -10.80 -2.38
C THR A 135 17.44 -9.76 -2.33
N ASP A 136 17.10 -8.46 -2.23
CA ASP A 136 18.11 -7.42 -2.06
C ASP A 136 18.91 -7.66 -0.78
N PRO A 137 20.23 -7.44 -0.76
CA PRO A 137 21.03 -7.52 0.47
C PRO A 137 20.56 -6.57 1.58
N ASP A 138 19.92 -5.45 1.21
CA ASP A 138 19.32 -4.48 2.11
C ASP A 138 17.83 -4.26 1.76
N PRO A 139 16.96 -5.27 2.05
CA PRO A 139 15.56 -5.22 1.69
C PRO A 139 14.83 -4.09 2.42
N LYS A 140 14.00 -3.34 1.73
CA LYS A 140 13.25 -2.22 2.30
C LYS A 140 11.97 -2.75 2.94
N LEU A 141 12.03 -3.01 4.24
CA LEU A 141 11.01 -3.68 5.03
C LEU A 141 10.07 -2.70 5.73
N GLY A 142 8.83 -3.12 5.93
CA GLY A 142 7.85 -2.41 6.73
C GLY A 142 6.87 -3.37 7.39
N VAL A 143 6.20 -2.90 8.42
CA VAL A 143 5.07 -3.61 9.03
C VAL A 143 3.90 -2.65 9.13
N GLN A 144 2.78 -3.01 8.51
CA GLN A 144 1.54 -2.26 8.64
C GLN A 144 0.59 -2.96 9.59
N LEU A 145 0.11 -2.23 10.61
CA LEU A 145 -1.03 -2.62 11.42
C LEU A 145 -2.30 -2.04 10.79
N THR A 146 -3.35 -2.86 10.65
CA THR A 146 -4.61 -2.41 10.05
C THR A 146 -5.78 -3.22 10.57
N ASP A 147 -6.95 -2.60 10.69
CA ASP A 147 -8.21 -3.26 11.01
C ASP A 147 -9.07 -3.56 9.77
N SER A 148 -8.51 -3.45 8.58
CA SER A 148 -9.19 -3.67 7.31
C SER A 148 -8.65 -4.87 6.54
N ALA A 149 -9.45 -5.94 6.43
CA ALA A 149 -9.13 -7.11 5.59
C ALA A 149 -9.00 -6.73 4.09
N TYR A 150 -9.77 -5.75 3.61
CA TYR A 150 -9.63 -5.21 2.25
C TYR A 150 -8.23 -4.61 2.02
N VAL A 151 -7.68 -3.91 3.02
CA VAL A 151 -6.31 -3.37 2.96
C VAL A 151 -5.28 -4.49 2.93
N VAL A 152 -5.46 -5.57 3.71
CA VAL A 152 -4.58 -6.74 3.66
C VAL A 152 -4.54 -7.35 2.26
N MET A 153 -5.70 -7.56 1.63
CA MET A 153 -5.78 -8.07 0.25
C MET A 153 -5.11 -7.12 -0.76
N SER A 154 -5.29 -5.81 -0.60
CA SER A 154 -4.64 -4.81 -1.43
C SER A 154 -3.12 -4.80 -1.25
N MET A 155 -2.63 -4.95 -0.01
CA MET A 155 -1.21 -5.05 0.31
C MET A 155 -0.57 -6.29 -0.32
N ARG A 156 -1.28 -7.42 -0.36
CA ARG A 156 -0.81 -8.64 -1.03
C ARG A 156 -0.57 -8.45 -2.53
N ILE A 157 -1.40 -7.64 -3.19
CA ILE A 157 -1.20 -7.30 -4.60
C ILE A 157 0.00 -6.36 -4.77
N MET A 158 0.11 -5.35 -3.91
CA MET A 158 1.02 -4.23 -4.11
C MET A 158 2.43 -4.45 -3.57
N THR A 159 2.62 -5.42 -2.67
CA THR A 159 3.88 -5.65 -1.96
C THR A 159 4.30 -7.11 -1.98
N ARG A 160 5.50 -7.37 -1.56
CA ARG A 160 5.95 -8.73 -1.21
C ARG A 160 5.73 -8.88 0.29
N MET A 161 4.52 -9.33 0.66
CA MET A 161 4.10 -9.42 2.06
C MET A 161 4.12 -10.86 2.59
N GLY A 162 4.01 -10.96 3.90
CA GLY A 162 3.79 -12.20 4.62
C GLY A 162 5.06 -12.78 5.24
N THR A 163 5.08 -14.10 5.38
CA THR A 163 6.11 -14.83 6.13
C THR A 163 7.53 -14.53 5.66
N GLU A 164 7.76 -14.48 4.32
CA GLU A 164 9.10 -14.21 3.80
C GLU A 164 9.62 -12.82 4.17
N ALA A 165 8.75 -11.81 4.21
CA ALA A 165 9.11 -10.48 4.67
C ALA A 165 9.34 -10.47 6.19
N LEU A 166 8.51 -11.17 6.96
CA LEU A 166 8.64 -11.28 8.40
C LEU A 166 9.99 -11.90 8.81
N ASP A 167 10.42 -12.95 8.12
CA ASP A 167 11.68 -13.66 8.39
C ASP A 167 12.91 -12.76 8.21
N LYS A 168 12.80 -11.67 7.44
CA LYS A 168 13.88 -10.70 7.23
C LYS A 168 13.87 -9.55 8.22
N ILE A 169 12.83 -9.41 9.02
CA ILE A 169 12.73 -8.36 10.04
C ILE A 169 13.53 -8.77 11.27
N GLN A 170 14.60 -8.01 11.54
CA GLN A 170 15.50 -8.21 12.67
C GLN A 170 15.62 -6.90 13.46
N GLY A 171 15.41 -6.99 14.80
CA GLY A 171 15.38 -5.77 15.62
C GLY A 171 14.31 -4.79 15.13
N ASP A 172 14.72 -3.56 14.84
CA ASP A 172 13.90 -2.44 14.41
C ASP A 172 14.10 -2.05 12.92
N ASN A 173 14.63 -2.97 12.10
CA ASN A 173 14.92 -2.71 10.68
C ASN A 173 13.66 -2.68 9.78
N PHE A 174 12.57 -2.13 10.26
CA PHE A 174 11.32 -1.96 9.50
C PHE A 174 10.72 -0.58 9.69
N VAL A 175 9.97 -0.12 8.71
CA VAL A 175 9.17 1.11 8.81
C VAL A 175 7.84 0.77 9.48
N PRO A 176 7.55 1.33 10.67
CA PRO A 176 6.29 1.12 11.36
C PRO A 176 5.17 1.94 10.72
N CYS A 177 4.09 1.25 10.34
CA CYS A 177 2.92 1.84 9.70
C CYS A 177 1.67 1.55 10.54
N LEU A 178 1.07 2.59 11.12
CA LEU A 178 -0.19 2.49 11.85
C LEU A 178 -1.35 2.89 10.96
N HIS A 179 -2.37 2.05 10.86
CA HIS A 179 -3.58 2.32 10.12
C HIS A 179 -4.82 1.82 10.86
N SER A 180 -5.86 2.64 10.95
CA SER A 180 -7.20 2.24 11.38
C SER A 180 -8.26 2.94 10.53
N VAL A 181 -9.33 2.23 10.18
CA VAL A 181 -10.51 2.83 9.54
C VAL A 181 -11.30 3.74 10.49
N GLY A 182 -10.99 3.71 11.78
CA GLY A 182 -11.60 4.59 12.78
C GLY A 182 -13.09 4.36 13.00
N ALA A 183 -13.54 3.11 12.91
CA ALA A 183 -14.93 2.69 13.07
C ALA A 183 -15.03 1.53 14.06
N PRO A 184 -14.79 1.77 15.37
CA PRO A 184 -14.93 0.74 16.40
C PRO A 184 -16.37 0.22 16.46
N LEU A 185 -16.54 -1.03 16.89
CA LEU A 185 -17.83 -1.69 17.05
C LEU A 185 -18.12 -1.95 18.52
N GLU A 186 -19.34 -1.64 18.94
CA GLU A 186 -19.83 -2.04 20.27
C GLU A 186 -20.34 -3.49 20.25
N PRO A 187 -20.38 -4.19 21.40
CA PRO A 187 -20.86 -5.56 21.47
C PRO A 187 -22.28 -5.70 20.91
N GLY A 188 -22.43 -6.54 19.86
CA GLY A 188 -23.70 -6.78 19.19
C GLY A 188 -24.05 -5.79 18.09
N GLU A 189 -23.17 -4.85 17.78
CA GLU A 189 -23.30 -3.95 16.64
C GLU A 189 -22.90 -4.66 15.34
N GLU A 190 -23.73 -4.52 14.30
CA GLU A 190 -23.44 -5.04 12.97
C GLU A 190 -22.47 -4.09 12.23
N ASP A 191 -21.45 -4.65 11.60
CA ASP A 191 -20.49 -3.87 10.80
C ASP A 191 -21.12 -3.43 9.47
N VAL A 192 -20.64 -2.31 8.95
CA VAL A 192 -21.03 -1.80 7.63
C VAL A 192 -20.12 -2.38 6.54
N ALA A 193 -20.62 -2.43 5.32
CA ALA A 193 -19.88 -2.96 4.17
C ALA A 193 -18.54 -2.22 3.91
N TRP A 194 -18.48 -0.93 4.17
CA TRP A 194 -17.26 -0.11 4.04
C TRP A 194 -17.07 0.78 5.27
N PRO A 195 -16.40 0.28 6.30
CA PRO A 195 -16.13 1.08 7.50
C PRO A 195 -15.09 2.16 7.20
N CYS A 196 -15.38 3.38 7.62
CA CYS A 196 -14.48 4.52 7.59
C CYS A 196 -14.96 5.60 8.56
N ASN A 197 -14.16 6.63 8.79
CA ASN A 197 -14.48 7.77 9.64
C ASN A 197 -14.56 9.05 8.81
N GLU A 198 -15.38 10.00 9.20
CA GLU A 198 -15.43 11.32 8.57
C GLU A 198 -14.12 12.10 8.78
N THR A 199 -13.53 11.97 9.97
CA THR A 199 -12.18 12.51 10.25
C THR A 199 -11.12 11.64 9.63
N LYS A 200 -10.22 12.23 8.85
CA LYS A 200 -9.14 11.51 8.17
C LYS A 200 -7.80 12.21 8.41
N TYR A 201 -6.76 11.39 8.65
CA TYR A 201 -5.37 11.82 8.74
C TYR A 201 -4.48 10.83 8.00
N ILE A 202 -3.59 11.32 7.15
CA ILE A 202 -2.52 10.55 6.52
C ILE A 202 -1.21 11.28 6.78
N SER A 203 -0.38 10.74 7.65
CA SER A 203 0.78 11.45 8.20
C SER A 203 2.06 10.64 8.00
N GLN A 204 3.09 11.31 7.55
CA GLN A 204 4.45 10.77 7.46
C GLN A 204 5.35 11.57 8.39
N PHE A 205 6.18 10.85 9.16
CA PHE A 205 7.16 11.40 10.09
C PHE A 205 8.56 11.03 9.60
N PRO A 206 9.18 11.88 8.76
CA PRO A 206 10.41 11.55 8.05
C PRO A 206 11.59 11.22 8.96
N GLU A 207 11.79 11.97 10.05
CA GLU A 207 12.92 11.78 10.96
C GLU A 207 12.87 10.45 11.71
N THR A 208 11.66 9.96 12.02
CA THR A 208 11.46 8.65 12.68
C THR A 208 11.05 7.54 11.71
N LYS A 209 10.88 7.89 10.42
CA LYS A 209 10.46 6.96 9.35
C LYS A 209 9.15 6.24 9.68
N GLU A 210 8.21 6.92 10.33
CA GLU A 210 6.89 6.38 10.69
C GLU A 210 5.80 6.86 9.74
N ILE A 211 4.76 6.04 9.57
CA ILE A 211 3.57 6.37 8.78
C ILE A 211 2.33 6.08 9.61
N TRP A 212 1.49 7.09 9.80
CA TRP A 212 0.25 6.97 10.57
C TRP A 212 -0.94 7.41 9.72
N SER A 213 -1.96 6.57 9.61
CA SER A 213 -3.19 6.86 8.87
C SER A 213 -4.43 6.46 9.65
N TYR A 214 -5.42 7.35 9.66
CA TYR A 214 -6.68 7.17 10.37
C TYR A 214 -7.86 7.54 9.48
N GLY A 215 -8.93 6.77 9.56
CA GLY A 215 -10.26 7.14 9.09
C GLY A 215 -10.60 6.76 7.65
N SER A 216 -9.63 6.30 6.84
CA SER A 216 -9.87 5.90 5.45
C SER A 216 -9.46 4.45 5.22
N GLY A 217 -10.30 3.68 4.51
CA GLY A 217 -9.96 2.33 4.04
C GLY A 217 -9.56 2.27 2.57
N TYR A 218 -9.39 3.41 1.88
CA TYR A 218 -9.29 3.48 0.44
C TYR A 218 -7.94 3.97 -0.08
N GLY A 219 -7.41 3.24 -1.07
CA GLY A 219 -6.29 3.66 -1.90
C GLY A 219 -5.01 3.97 -1.14
N GLY A 220 -4.32 5.01 -1.56
CA GLY A 220 -3.06 5.45 -0.94
C GLY A 220 -3.19 5.97 0.48
N ASN A 221 -4.40 6.22 0.96
CA ASN A 221 -4.66 6.58 2.35
C ASN A 221 -4.51 5.38 3.30
N ALA A 222 -4.73 4.17 2.80
CA ALA A 222 -4.78 2.94 3.59
C ALA A 222 -3.69 1.93 3.19
N ILE A 223 -3.29 1.87 1.92
CA ILE A 223 -2.17 1.06 1.42
C ILE A 223 -0.89 1.87 1.63
N LEU A 224 -0.37 1.86 2.86
CA LEU A 224 0.71 2.76 3.28
C LEU A 224 2.05 2.44 2.63
N ALA A 225 2.23 1.21 2.14
CA ALA A 225 3.40 0.79 1.38
C ALA A 225 3.62 1.59 0.09
N LYS A 226 2.53 2.00 -0.59
CA LYS A 226 2.60 2.63 -1.91
C LYS A 226 3.19 4.05 -1.83
N LYS A 227 2.37 5.08 -1.60
CA LYS A 227 2.81 6.48 -1.64
C LYS A 227 3.53 6.92 -0.37
N CYS A 228 3.04 6.48 0.78
CA CYS A 228 3.63 6.89 2.04
C CYS A 228 5.03 6.31 2.23
N TYR A 229 5.20 5.01 1.99
CA TYR A 229 6.49 4.35 2.12
C TYR A 229 7.34 4.49 0.85
N ALA A 230 6.91 3.88 -0.27
CA ALA A 230 7.76 3.72 -1.46
C ALA A 230 8.13 5.04 -2.16
N LEU A 231 7.43 6.15 -1.86
CA LEU A 231 7.78 7.46 -2.38
C LEU A 231 8.25 8.41 -1.28
N ARG A 232 7.44 8.70 -0.25
CA ARG A 232 7.75 9.77 0.71
C ARG A 232 8.81 9.37 1.73
N ILE A 233 8.64 8.28 2.46
CA ILE A 233 9.67 7.79 3.39
C ILE A 233 10.90 7.31 2.62
N ALA A 234 10.73 6.64 1.49
CA ALA A 234 11.83 6.23 0.62
C ALA A 234 12.66 7.40 0.10
N SER A 235 12.07 8.59 -0.13
CA SER A 235 12.83 9.79 -0.49
C SER A 235 13.78 10.25 0.62
N VAL A 236 13.37 10.09 1.88
CA VAL A 236 14.25 10.39 3.03
C VAL A 236 15.36 9.35 3.14
N MET A 237 15.00 8.06 3.07
CA MET A 237 15.99 6.97 3.07
C MET A 237 17.00 7.14 1.94
N GLY A 238 16.50 7.41 0.74
CA GLY A 238 17.36 7.62 -0.44
C GLY A 238 18.31 8.81 -0.28
N LYS A 239 17.87 9.91 0.33
CA LYS A 239 18.73 11.04 0.64
C LYS A 239 19.87 10.67 1.61
N GLU A 240 19.58 9.82 2.59
CA GLU A 240 20.55 9.35 3.57
C GLU A 240 21.53 8.33 2.98
N GLU A 241 21.04 7.44 2.11
CA GLU A 241 21.75 6.29 1.55
C GLU A 241 22.37 6.56 0.15
N GLY A 242 22.09 7.70 -0.47
CA GLY A 242 22.67 8.08 -1.77
C GLY A 242 21.89 7.56 -2.99
N TRP A 243 20.59 7.39 -2.90
CA TRP A 243 19.69 7.04 -4.01
C TRP A 243 18.45 7.95 -4.04
N MET A 244 17.59 7.80 -5.03
CA MET A 244 16.40 8.64 -5.18
C MET A 244 15.14 7.77 -5.33
N ALA A 245 14.06 8.14 -4.61
CA ALA A 245 12.71 7.64 -4.85
C ALA A 245 11.91 8.70 -5.62
N GLU A 246 11.44 8.33 -6.81
CA GLU A 246 10.84 9.25 -7.74
C GLU A 246 9.45 8.79 -8.21
N HIS A 247 8.57 9.76 -8.48
CA HIS A 247 7.26 9.50 -9.08
C HIS A 247 7.39 9.34 -10.59
N MET A 248 7.96 8.22 -11.01
CA MET A 248 8.33 7.92 -12.39
C MET A 248 7.84 6.55 -12.83
N LEU A 249 7.52 6.45 -14.12
CA LEU A 249 7.40 5.15 -14.80
C LEU A 249 8.81 4.58 -15.10
N ILE A 250 8.87 3.26 -15.30
CA ILE A 250 10.03 2.55 -15.85
C ILE A 250 9.56 1.74 -17.06
N LEU A 251 10.11 2.02 -18.22
CA LEU A 251 9.76 1.41 -19.49
C LEU A 251 11.00 0.82 -20.14
N LYS A 252 10.91 -0.42 -20.62
CA LYS A 252 11.92 -1.04 -21.46
C LYS A 252 11.46 -1.00 -22.92
N LEU A 253 12.28 -0.45 -23.79
CA LEU A 253 12.09 -0.42 -25.24
C LEU A 253 13.16 -1.26 -25.93
N THR A 254 12.76 -2.04 -26.92
CA THR A 254 13.68 -2.81 -27.76
C THR A 254 13.49 -2.38 -29.22
N SER A 255 14.57 -1.92 -29.86
CA SER A 255 14.56 -1.55 -31.28
C SER A 255 14.49 -2.77 -32.19
N PRO A 256 14.19 -2.60 -33.50
CA PRO A 256 14.21 -3.69 -34.46
C PRO A 256 15.54 -4.43 -34.54
N GLU A 257 16.66 -3.73 -34.31
CA GLU A 257 18.02 -4.27 -34.30
C GLU A 257 18.37 -5.00 -32.99
N GLY A 258 17.42 -5.06 -32.03
CA GLY A 258 17.63 -5.71 -30.74
C GLY A 258 18.30 -4.83 -29.67
N LYS A 259 18.52 -3.54 -29.94
CA LYS A 259 19.07 -2.63 -28.93
C LYS A 259 18.02 -2.30 -27.86
N VAL A 260 18.40 -2.46 -26.59
CA VAL A 260 17.53 -2.23 -25.43
C VAL A 260 17.80 -0.84 -24.85
N TYR A 261 16.71 -0.15 -24.51
CA TYR A 261 16.70 1.14 -23.82
C TYR A 261 15.81 1.01 -22.59
N HIS A 262 16.32 1.42 -21.43
CA HIS A 262 15.52 1.62 -20.24
C HIS A 262 15.24 3.11 -20.07
N VAL A 263 13.98 3.47 -19.93
CA VAL A 263 13.52 4.86 -19.88
C VAL A 263 12.74 5.07 -18.60
N THR A 264 13.07 6.09 -17.86
CA THR A 264 12.26 6.60 -16.75
C THR A 264 11.63 7.92 -17.14
N GLY A 265 10.43 8.20 -16.63
CA GLY A 265 9.73 9.44 -16.96
C GLY A 265 8.86 9.93 -15.82
N ALA A 266 9.08 11.19 -15.41
CA ALA A 266 8.27 11.89 -14.43
C ALA A 266 7.16 12.67 -15.12
N PHE A 267 5.93 12.47 -14.68
CA PHE A 267 4.75 13.17 -15.18
C PHE A 267 3.86 13.59 -14.00
N PRO A 268 3.29 14.79 -14.03
CA PRO A 268 2.23 15.16 -13.11
C PRO A 268 1.02 14.20 -13.18
N SER A 269 0.17 14.26 -12.17
CA SER A 269 -1.07 13.48 -12.15
C SER A 269 -1.93 13.78 -13.39
N ALA A 270 -2.58 12.74 -13.94
CA ALA A 270 -3.46 12.81 -15.12
C ALA A 270 -2.78 13.25 -16.45
N CYS A 271 -1.45 13.19 -16.53
CA CYS A 271 -0.71 13.53 -17.77
C CYS A 271 -0.39 12.32 -18.68
N GLY A 272 -0.93 11.13 -18.36
CA GLY A 272 -0.76 9.95 -19.19
C GLY A 272 0.46 9.08 -18.87
N LYS A 273 1.05 9.19 -17.66
CA LYS A 273 2.21 8.41 -17.23
C LYS A 273 1.98 6.90 -17.40
N THR A 274 0.90 6.35 -16.84
CA THR A 274 0.54 4.92 -16.96
C THR A 274 0.30 4.52 -18.42
N ASN A 275 -0.31 5.38 -19.24
CA ASN A 275 -0.49 5.11 -20.66
C ASN A 275 0.84 5.04 -21.42
N LEU A 276 1.82 5.87 -21.07
CA LEU A 276 3.16 5.78 -21.64
C LEU A 276 3.91 4.54 -21.16
N ALA A 277 3.81 4.19 -19.87
CA ALA A 277 4.42 2.98 -19.32
C ALA A 277 3.92 1.70 -20.02
N MET A 278 2.63 1.70 -20.42
CA MET A 278 1.94 0.60 -21.08
C MET A 278 1.71 0.87 -22.58
N ILE A 279 2.61 1.59 -23.23
CA ILE A 279 2.49 1.93 -24.65
C ILE A 279 2.63 0.68 -25.52
N THR A 280 1.80 0.59 -26.56
CA THR A 280 2.03 -0.32 -27.69
C THR A 280 2.73 0.47 -28.78
N PRO A 281 3.98 0.15 -29.15
CA PRO A 281 4.69 0.87 -30.18
C PRO A 281 3.95 0.84 -31.53
N THR A 282 3.91 1.99 -32.19
CA THR A 282 3.36 2.11 -33.55
C THR A 282 4.42 1.98 -34.65
N LEU A 283 5.70 2.08 -34.27
CA LEU A 283 6.81 1.87 -35.19
C LEU A 283 7.06 0.36 -35.36
N GLU A 284 7.22 -0.05 -36.62
CA GLU A 284 7.43 -1.45 -36.99
C GLU A 284 8.70 -2.02 -36.33
N GLY A 285 8.58 -3.22 -35.77
CA GLY A 285 9.70 -3.94 -35.15
C GLY A 285 10.08 -3.49 -33.74
N TRP A 286 9.55 -2.36 -33.24
CA TRP A 286 9.76 -1.94 -31.85
C TRP A 286 8.91 -2.76 -30.89
N LYS A 287 9.47 -3.03 -29.70
CA LYS A 287 8.78 -3.69 -28.59
C LYS A 287 8.85 -2.82 -27.34
N SER A 288 7.80 -2.89 -26.53
CA SER A 288 7.75 -2.23 -25.21
C SER A 288 7.39 -3.23 -24.12
N GLU A 289 7.98 -3.05 -22.95
CA GLU A 289 7.69 -3.84 -21.75
C GLU A 289 7.60 -2.88 -20.56
N VAL A 290 6.48 -2.89 -19.86
CA VAL A 290 6.33 -2.11 -18.62
C VAL A 290 7.10 -2.79 -17.50
N VAL A 291 7.94 -2.02 -16.81
CA VAL A 291 8.65 -2.47 -15.60
C VAL A 291 7.98 -1.90 -14.36
N GLY A 292 7.53 -0.65 -14.42
CA GLY A 292 6.74 0.01 -13.39
C GLY A 292 6.04 1.24 -13.96
N ASP A 293 4.86 1.55 -13.46
CA ASP A 293 4.07 2.65 -14.02
C ASP A 293 4.03 3.89 -13.12
N ASP A 294 4.48 3.81 -11.88
CA ASP A 294 4.20 4.87 -10.91
C ASP A 294 5.40 5.34 -10.07
N ILE A 295 6.23 4.43 -9.55
CA ILE A 295 7.36 4.75 -8.68
C ILE A 295 8.63 4.05 -9.19
N ALA A 296 9.73 4.79 -9.19
CA ALA A 296 11.06 4.29 -9.48
C ALA A 296 12.05 4.65 -8.38
N TRP A 297 12.84 3.68 -7.93
CA TRP A 297 14.01 3.91 -7.10
C TRP A 297 15.25 3.92 -7.99
N LEU A 298 15.98 5.02 -7.98
CA LEU A 298 17.12 5.25 -8.85
C LEU A 298 18.42 5.14 -8.04
N HIS A 299 19.25 4.17 -8.40
CA HIS A 299 20.52 3.89 -7.75
C HIS A 299 21.67 4.14 -8.73
N LEU A 300 22.56 5.08 -8.39
CA LEU A 300 23.79 5.27 -9.12
C LEU A 300 24.85 4.29 -8.59
N ARG A 301 25.30 3.38 -9.46
CA ARG A 301 26.36 2.41 -9.18
C ARG A 301 27.58 2.72 -10.04
N GLU A 302 28.71 2.05 -9.79
CA GLU A 302 29.96 2.27 -10.53
C GLU A 302 29.80 2.05 -12.04
N ASP A 303 28.97 1.09 -12.45
CA ASP A 303 28.75 0.68 -13.84
C ASP A 303 27.52 1.33 -14.51
N GLY A 304 26.75 2.15 -13.80
CA GLY A 304 25.61 2.86 -14.38
C GLY A 304 24.48 3.22 -13.43
N LEU A 305 23.42 3.78 -14.01
CA LEU A 305 22.20 4.13 -13.32
C LEU A 305 21.20 2.96 -13.39
N TYR A 306 20.75 2.52 -12.24
CA TYR A 306 19.76 1.44 -12.09
C TYR A 306 18.42 2.01 -11.65
N ALA A 307 17.35 1.51 -12.23
CA ALA A 307 15.97 1.82 -11.81
C ALA A 307 15.30 0.56 -11.30
N VAL A 308 14.73 0.64 -10.08
CA VAL A 308 14.00 -0.44 -9.44
C VAL A 308 12.55 -0.04 -9.31
N ASN A 309 11.62 -0.92 -9.72
CA ASN A 309 10.21 -0.79 -9.36
C ASN A 309 10.00 -1.37 -7.96
N PRO A 310 9.60 -0.57 -6.96
CA PRO A 310 9.36 -1.07 -5.62
C PRO A 310 8.06 -1.88 -5.49
N GLU A 311 7.08 -1.65 -6.36
CA GLU A 311 5.76 -2.26 -6.30
C GLU A 311 5.76 -3.69 -6.87
N ASN A 312 4.92 -4.56 -6.32
CA ASN A 312 4.72 -5.92 -6.82
C ASN A 312 3.61 -5.99 -7.88
N GLY A 313 2.59 -5.16 -7.76
CA GLY A 313 1.44 -5.08 -8.66
C GLY A 313 1.19 -3.66 -9.16
N PHE A 314 0.02 -3.46 -9.77
CA PHE A 314 -0.41 -2.16 -10.27
C PHE A 314 -1.59 -1.63 -9.44
N PHE A 315 -1.57 -0.35 -9.14
CA PHE A 315 -2.70 0.38 -8.60
C PHE A 315 -3.02 1.56 -9.52
N GLY A 316 -4.01 1.41 -10.36
CA GLY A 316 -4.37 2.39 -11.38
C GLY A 316 -5.72 3.07 -11.12
N VAL A 317 -5.82 4.34 -11.46
CA VAL A 317 -7.09 5.05 -11.67
C VAL A 317 -7.30 5.15 -13.17
N ALA A 318 -8.25 4.38 -13.72
CA ALA A 318 -8.34 4.10 -15.15
C ALA A 318 -9.74 4.41 -15.72
N PRO A 319 -10.26 5.65 -15.61
CA PRO A 319 -11.56 6.00 -16.18
C PRO A 319 -11.52 5.86 -17.71
N GLY A 320 -12.50 5.14 -18.27
CA GLY A 320 -12.62 4.93 -19.71
C GLY A 320 -11.56 4.03 -20.36
N THR A 321 -10.71 3.37 -19.56
CA THR A 321 -9.71 2.42 -20.06
C THR A 321 -10.38 1.18 -20.62
N ASN A 322 -9.99 0.80 -21.84
CA ASN A 322 -10.50 -0.36 -22.56
C ASN A 322 -9.42 -0.91 -23.51
N TYR A 323 -9.69 -2.02 -24.18
CA TYR A 323 -8.73 -2.65 -25.10
C TYR A 323 -8.31 -1.78 -26.29
N ALA A 324 -9.14 -0.81 -26.71
CA ALA A 324 -8.78 0.11 -27.79
C ALA A 324 -7.87 1.23 -27.28
N SER A 325 -8.08 1.72 -26.04
CA SER A 325 -7.30 2.82 -25.49
C SER A 325 -6.00 2.39 -24.80
N ASN A 326 -5.99 1.25 -24.11
CA ASN A 326 -4.81 0.69 -23.44
C ASN A 326 -4.94 -0.83 -23.28
N PRO A 327 -4.59 -1.62 -24.31
CA PRO A 327 -4.71 -3.08 -24.28
C PRO A 327 -3.79 -3.73 -23.25
N ILE A 328 -2.65 -3.13 -22.91
CA ILE A 328 -1.72 -3.67 -21.91
C ILE A 328 -2.33 -3.55 -20.51
N ALA A 329 -2.91 -2.40 -20.16
CA ALA A 329 -3.61 -2.24 -18.90
C ALA A 329 -4.77 -3.26 -18.74
N MET A 330 -5.52 -3.48 -19.80
CA MET A 330 -6.61 -4.48 -19.78
C MET A 330 -6.09 -5.89 -19.53
N ARG A 331 -4.96 -6.26 -20.17
CA ARG A 331 -4.34 -7.57 -19.99
C ARG A 331 -3.78 -7.81 -18.58
N THR A 332 -3.36 -6.76 -17.85
CA THR A 332 -2.89 -6.92 -16.45
C THR A 332 -3.99 -7.45 -15.52
N MET A 333 -5.26 -7.30 -15.89
CA MET A 333 -6.43 -7.72 -15.13
C MET A 333 -6.99 -9.08 -15.54
N GLU A 334 -6.45 -9.71 -16.60
CA GLU A 334 -6.94 -11.00 -17.11
C GLU A 334 -6.54 -12.21 -16.24
N PRO A 335 -5.32 -12.26 -15.67
CA PRO A 335 -4.87 -13.43 -14.90
C PRO A 335 -5.61 -13.67 -13.59
N GLY A 336 -6.44 -12.73 -13.13
CA GLY A 336 -7.07 -12.73 -11.81
C GLY A 336 -6.30 -11.88 -10.79
N ASN A 337 -6.65 -12.01 -9.50
CA ASN A 337 -6.10 -11.19 -8.41
C ASN A 337 -6.35 -9.69 -8.58
N THR A 338 -7.52 -9.30 -9.08
CA THR A 338 -7.86 -7.89 -9.28
C THR A 338 -8.96 -7.46 -8.31
N LEU A 339 -8.69 -6.39 -7.58
CA LEU A 339 -9.66 -5.67 -6.77
C LEU A 339 -10.12 -4.43 -7.55
N PHE A 340 -11.31 -4.49 -8.12
CA PHE A 340 -11.96 -3.33 -8.71
C PHE A 340 -12.62 -2.51 -7.61
N THR A 341 -12.45 -1.19 -7.64
CA THR A 341 -13.11 -0.31 -6.67
C THR A 341 -13.79 0.84 -7.40
N ASN A 342 -15.07 1.05 -7.10
CA ASN A 342 -15.89 2.14 -7.66
C ASN A 342 -16.00 2.15 -9.19
N VAL A 343 -15.97 0.98 -9.80
CA VAL A 343 -16.26 0.82 -11.24
C VAL A 343 -17.71 0.41 -11.47
N ALA A 344 -18.21 0.61 -12.70
CA ALA A 344 -19.52 0.10 -13.09
C ALA A 344 -19.49 -1.43 -13.16
N LEU A 345 -20.54 -2.06 -12.63
CA LEU A 345 -20.82 -3.48 -12.79
C LEU A 345 -21.89 -3.64 -13.85
N THR A 346 -21.62 -4.46 -14.86
CA THR A 346 -22.59 -4.87 -15.88
C THR A 346 -22.97 -6.33 -15.68
N ASP A 347 -24.13 -6.71 -16.16
CA ASP A 347 -24.65 -8.08 -16.13
C ASP A 347 -23.78 -9.06 -16.93
#